data_56463727c4f675761f9722bb47c27e35
#
_entry.id   56463727c4f675761f9722bb47c27e35
#
_cell.length_a   1.000
_cell.length_b   1.000
_cell.length_c   1.000
_cell.angle_alpha   90.00
_cell.angle_beta   90.00
_cell.angle_gamma   90.00
#
_symmetry.space_group_name_H-M   'P 1'
#
loop_
_entity.id
_entity.type
_entity.pdbx_description
1 polymer ?
#
loop_
_entity_poly.entity_id
_entity_poly.type
_entity_poly.pdbx_seq_one_letter_code
_entity_poly.pdbx_strand_id
1 'polypeptide(L)'
;MVENLKQKLSEYFSGIWQDQNFECLQYSGYQLVNYVNDQTPSSVIDIGCGYNRFKGKIKNLIGIDPYNDAADIKVSLEDYKGPTSEIALCLGSINFGDEETIDHQIDVLHRLWRKEAIFRVNPGIPHDWADYGDIEWYEWTP
;
A
#
# COMPACT_ATOMS: atom_id res chain seq x y z
N MET A 1 10.12 7.56 -8.74
CA MET A 1 9.45 8.59 -7.90
C MET A 1 10.43 9.71 -7.65
N VAL A 2 10.01 10.96 -7.86
CA VAL A 2 10.87 12.13 -7.65
C VAL A 2 11.19 12.31 -6.16
N GLU A 3 12.40 12.74 -5.86
CA GLU A 3 12.89 12.87 -4.48
C GLU A 3 12.01 13.77 -3.60
N ASN A 4 11.50 14.85 -4.15
CA ASN A 4 10.58 15.75 -3.46
C ASN A 4 9.26 15.05 -3.06
N LEU A 5 8.71 14.21 -3.91
CA LEU A 5 7.52 13.43 -3.59
C LEU A 5 7.80 12.40 -2.49
N LYS A 6 8.94 11.72 -2.54
CA LYS A 6 9.34 10.76 -1.48
C LYS A 6 9.44 11.45 -0.11
N GLN A 7 10.04 12.63 -0.07
CA GLN A 7 10.14 13.39 1.17
C GLN A 7 8.76 13.78 1.72
N LYS A 8 7.89 14.31 0.87
CA LYS A 8 6.52 14.69 1.27
C LYS A 8 5.71 13.50 1.77
N LEU A 9 5.80 12.36 1.09
CA LEU A 9 5.12 11.14 1.51
C LEU A 9 5.67 10.64 2.85
N SER A 10 6.99 10.71 3.05
CA SER A 10 7.61 10.34 4.31
C SER A 10 7.11 11.20 5.47
N GLU A 11 7.05 12.52 5.29
CA GLU A 11 6.55 13.45 6.30
C GLU A 11 5.06 13.20 6.61
N TYR A 12 4.26 12.97 5.58
CA TYR A 12 2.83 12.69 5.73
C TYR A 12 2.58 11.38 6.48
N PHE A 13 3.16 10.28 6.03
CA PHE A 13 2.88 8.95 6.60
C PHE A 13 3.54 8.71 7.96
N SER A 14 4.61 9.41 8.29
CA SER A 14 5.23 9.33 9.62
C SER A 14 4.62 10.32 10.63
N GLY A 15 3.83 11.29 10.18
CA GLY A 15 3.23 12.32 11.02
C GLY A 15 1.70 12.33 10.96
N ILE A 16 1.14 13.14 10.07
CA ILE A 16 -0.30 13.44 10.02
C ILE A 16 -1.16 12.17 9.82
N TRP A 17 -0.75 11.26 8.96
CA TRP A 17 -1.48 10.02 8.73
C TRP A 17 -1.55 9.16 9.99
N GLN A 18 -0.49 9.10 10.77
CA GLN A 18 -0.44 8.37 12.03
C GLN A 18 -1.43 8.94 13.04
N ASP A 19 -1.44 10.26 13.20
CA ASP A 19 -2.35 10.94 14.12
C ASP A 19 -3.83 10.69 13.78
N GLN A 20 -4.16 10.63 12.50
CA GLN A 20 -5.53 10.42 12.03
C GLN A 20 -5.99 8.96 12.12
N ASN A 21 -5.09 8.01 12.00
CA ASN A 21 -5.46 6.60 11.79
C ASN A 21 -5.10 5.68 12.95
N PHE A 22 -4.41 6.18 13.98
CA PHE A 22 -3.88 5.37 15.07
C PHE A 22 -4.93 4.50 15.76
N GLU A 23 -6.12 5.05 16.04
CA GLU A 23 -7.20 4.34 16.73
C GLU A 23 -8.27 3.77 15.78
N CYS A 24 -8.02 3.75 14.48
CA CYS A 24 -8.98 3.23 13.53
C CYS A 24 -9.13 1.71 13.70
N LEU A 25 -10.30 1.27 14.18
CA LEU A 25 -10.62 -0.15 14.37
C LEU A 25 -10.96 -0.84 13.06
N GLN A 26 -11.55 -0.11 12.11
CA GLN A 26 -11.88 -0.59 10.78
C GLN A 26 -10.85 -0.04 9.78
N TYR A 27 -9.94 -0.88 9.37
CA TYR A 27 -8.92 -0.54 8.39
C TYR A 27 -9.36 -0.97 6.99
N SER A 28 -8.73 -0.34 6.00
CA SER A 28 -9.02 -0.58 4.60
C SER A 28 -8.85 -2.06 4.24
N GLY A 29 -9.89 -2.65 3.68
CA GLY A 29 -9.84 -4.04 3.21
C GLY A 29 -10.00 -5.11 4.27
N TYR A 30 -10.41 -4.78 5.50
CA TYR A 30 -10.57 -5.79 6.55
C TYR A 30 -11.53 -6.93 6.15
N GLN A 31 -12.49 -6.67 5.27
CA GLN A 31 -13.40 -7.70 4.74
C GLN A 31 -12.69 -8.75 3.87
N LEU A 32 -11.48 -8.46 3.40
CA LEU A 32 -10.71 -9.38 2.55
C LEU A 32 -10.07 -10.53 3.33
N VAL A 33 -10.02 -10.46 4.65
CA VAL A 33 -9.33 -11.47 5.48
C VAL A 33 -9.87 -12.88 5.18
N ASN A 34 -11.17 -13.07 5.22
CA ASN A 34 -11.77 -14.37 4.94
C ASN A 34 -11.58 -14.79 3.47
N TYR A 35 -11.78 -13.86 2.55
CA TYR A 35 -11.58 -14.11 1.12
C TYR A 35 -10.17 -14.64 0.81
N VAL A 36 -9.16 -14.01 1.38
CA VAL A 36 -7.77 -14.41 1.17
C VAL A 36 -7.47 -15.74 1.88
N ASN A 37 -7.85 -15.87 3.14
CA ASN A 37 -7.58 -17.08 3.92
C ASN A 37 -8.30 -18.32 3.37
N ASP A 38 -9.50 -18.17 2.80
CA ASP A 38 -10.26 -19.27 2.20
C ASP A 38 -9.55 -19.88 0.98
N GLN A 39 -8.67 -19.12 0.35
CA GLN A 39 -7.83 -19.62 -0.76
C GLN A 39 -6.60 -20.40 -0.28
N THR A 40 -6.35 -20.46 1.02
CA THR A 40 -5.18 -21.15 1.61
C THR A 40 -3.86 -20.78 0.93
N PRO A 41 -3.53 -19.47 0.79
CA PRO A 41 -2.35 -19.07 0.04
C PRO A 41 -1.05 -19.48 0.73
N SER A 42 -0.06 -19.87 -0.07
CA SER A 42 1.28 -20.19 0.43
C SER A 42 2.05 -18.95 0.89
N SER A 43 1.73 -17.80 0.33
CA SER A 43 2.35 -16.51 0.66
C SER A 43 1.45 -15.36 0.25
N VAL A 44 1.43 -14.29 1.06
CA VAL A 44 0.71 -13.06 0.79
C VAL A 44 1.65 -11.88 1.05
N ILE A 45 1.69 -10.92 0.15
CA ILE A 45 2.41 -9.66 0.38
C ILE A 45 1.40 -8.51 0.49
N ASP A 46 1.51 -7.74 1.56
CA ASP A 46 0.72 -6.51 1.76
C ASP A 46 1.62 -5.30 1.48
N ILE A 47 1.37 -4.65 0.36
CA ILE A 47 2.18 -3.56 -0.16
C ILE A 47 1.62 -2.23 0.33
N GLY A 48 2.46 -1.45 1.03
CA GLY A 48 2.01 -0.27 1.73
C GLY A 48 1.17 -0.64 2.95
N CYS A 49 1.66 -1.55 3.76
CA CYS A 49 0.89 -2.17 4.85
C CYS A 49 0.53 -1.21 6.01
N GLY A 50 1.10 -0.02 6.05
CA GLY A 50 0.84 0.94 7.13
C GLY A 50 1.12 0.32 8.50
N TYR A 51 0.09 0.25 9.34
CA TYR A 51 0.20 -0.38 10.68
C TYR A 51 0.30 -1.91 10.65
N ASN A 52 0.36 -2.50 9.46
CA ASN A 52 0.47 -3.95 9.29
C ASN A 52 -0.68 -4.73 9.96
N ARG A 53 -1.90 -4.24 9.82
CA ARG A 53 -3.07 -4.74 10.55
C ARG A 53 -3.54 -6.11 10.09
N PHE A 54 -3.16 -6.56 8.90
CA PHE A 54 -3.45 -7.92 8.43
C PHE A 54 -2.51 -8.96 9.03
N LYS A 55 -1.40 -8.52 9.63
CA LYS A 55 -0.45 -9.42 10.30
C LYS A 55 -1.13 -10.18 11.43
N GLY A 56 -1.00 -11.49 11.42
CA GLY A 56 -1.68 -12.36 12.37
C GLY A 56 -3.14 -12.68 12.04
N LYS A 57 -3.75 -12.01 11.07
CA LYS A 57 -5.12 -12.26 10.61
C LYS A 57 -5.13 -12.98 9.26
N ILE A 58 -4.26 -12.60 8.35
CA ILE A 58 -4.03 -13.32 7.09
C ILE A 58 -2.79 -14.19 7.26
N LYS A 59 -2.94 -15.48 6.95
CA LYS A 59 -1.86 -16.45 7.08
C LYS A 59 -0.78 -16.21 6.02
N ASN A 60 0.47 -16.45 6.41
CA ASN A 60 1.63 -16.37 5.53
C ASN A 60 1.86 -14.99 4.90
N LEU A 61 1.49 -13.92 5.63
CA LEU A 61 1.57 -12.56 5.17
C LEU A 61 2.88 -11.89 5.57
N ILE A 62 3.46 -11.15 4.62
CA ILE A 62 4.55 -10.21 4.83
C ILE A 62 4.04 -8.82 4.46
N GLY A 63 4.11 -7.87 5.39
CA GLY A 63 3.79 -6.47 5.15
C GLY A 63 5.06 -5.66 4.83
N ILE A 64 5.04 -4.91 3.75
CA ILE A 64 6.11 -3.96 3.40
C ILE A 64 5.58 -2.53 3.39
N ASP A 65 6.37 -1.60 3.88
CA ASP A 65 6.04 -0.17 3.89
C ASP A 65 7.32 0.64 4.09
N PRO A 66 7.57 1.68 3.28
CA PRO A 66 8.79 2.48 3.42
C PRO A 66 8.78 3.45 4.60
N TYR A 67 7.59 3.75 5.17
CA TYR A 67 7.42 4.85 6.13
C TYR A 67 6.99 4.39 7.53
N ASN A 68 6.53 3.15 7.68
CA ASN A 68 5.97 2.67 8.95
C ASN A 68 6.86 1.60 9.59
N ASP A 69 7.13 1.78 10.87
CA ASP A 69 7.96 0.86 11.66
C ASP A 69 7.24 -0.47 11.97
N ALA A 70 5.92 -0.51 11.82
CA ALA A 70 5.13 -1.73 12.02
C ALA A 70 5.28 -2.73 10.87
N ALA A 71 5.84 -2.34 9.74
CA ALA A 71 6.09 -3.23 8.61
C ALA A 71 7.05 -4.35 8.98
N ASP A 72 6.86 -5.55 8.41
CA ASP A 72 7.83 -6.64 8.55
C ASP A 72 9.15 -6.28 7.89
N ILE A 73 9.07 -5.61 6.73
CA ILE A 73 10.23 -5.08 6.02
C ILE A 73 9.96 -3.62 5.67
N LYS A 74 10.80 -2.73 6.17
CA LYS A 74 10.71 -1.30 5.89
C LYS A 74 11.35 -0.99 4.55
N VAL A 75 10.58 -1.15 3.49
CA VAL A 75 11.05 -1.02 2.10
C VAL A 75 9.91 -0.55 1.19
N SER A 76 10.26 0.22 0.17
CA SER A 76 9.30 0.61 -0.88
C SER A 76 9.01 -0.56 -1.82
N LEU A 77 7.89 -0.46 -2.55
CA LEU A 77 7.56 -1.40 -3.60
C LEU A 77 8.69 -1.53 -4.63
N GLU A 78 9.25 -0.40 -5.05
CA GLU A 78 10.30 -0.36 -6.08
C GLU A 78 11.62 -1.00 -5.62
N ASP A 79 11.90 -0.94 -4.33
CA ASP A 79 13.15 -1.44 -3.75
C ASP A 79 13.02 -2.85 -3.16
N TYR A 80 11.83 -3.40 -3.09
CA TYR A 80 11.63 -4.76 -2.58
C TYR A 80 12.26 -5.80 -3.51
N LYS A 81 13.13 -6.64 -2.95
CA LYS A 81 13.88 -7.68 -3.68
C LYS A 81 13.57 -9.10 -3.19
N GLY A 82 12.52 -9.24 -2.40
CA GLY A 82 12.10 -10.55 -1.89
C GLY A 82 11.43 -11.42 -2.95
N PRO A 83 11.03 -12.64 -2.56
CA PRO A 83 10.38 -13.57 -3.48
C PRO A 83 8.98 -13.09 -3.88
N THR A 84 8.49 -13.62 -5.00
CA THR A 84 7.08 -13.42 -5.38
C THR A 84 6.15 -14.08 -4.38
N SER A 85 4.98 -13.49 -4.18
CA SER A 85 3.91 -14.06 -3.37
C SER A 85 2.82 -14.65 -4.23
N GLU A 86 2.03 -15.54 -3.68
CA GLU A 86 0.87 -16.10 -4.39
C GLU A 86 -0.20 -15.01 -4.57
N ILE A 87 -0.47 -14.24 -3.51
CA ILE A 87 -1.43 -13.14 -3.53
C ILE A 87 -0.72 -11.84 -3.12
N ALA A 88 -1.02 -10.75 -3.82
CA ALA A 88 -0.60 -9.41 -3.44
C ALA A 88 -1.81 -8.55 -3.06
N LEU A 89 -1.68 -7.80 -1.97
CA LEU A 89 -2.62 -6.76 -1.58
C LEU A 89 -1.96 -5.39 -1.79
N CYS A 90 -2.67 -4.48 -2.44
CA CYS A 90 -2.22 -3.11 -2.66
C CYS A 90 -3.40 -2.17 -2.42
N LEU A 91 -3.63 -1.85 -1.15
CA LEU A 91 -4.85 -1.19 -0.70
C LEU A 91 -4.60 0.27 -0.36
N GLY A 92 -4.46 1.09 -1.40
CA GLY A 92 -4.31 2.54 -1.27
C GLY A 92 -2.88 3.04 -1.35
N SER A 93 -1.90 2.22 -1.71
CA SER A 93 -0.49 2.63 -1.79
C SER A 93 -0.05 3.15 -3.16
N ILE A 94 -0.79 2.88 -4.23
CA ILE A 94 -0.47 3.37 -5.58
C ILE A 94 -1.38 4.54 -5.99
N ASN A 95 -1.43 5.56 -5.16
CA ASN A 95 -2.27 6.74 -5.36
C ASN A 95 -1.47 8.04 -5.57
N PHE A 96 -0.14 7.95 -5.56
CA PHE A 96 0.70 9.14 -5.48
C PHE A 96 1.68 9.22 -6.64
N GLY A 97 1.81 10.41 -7.20
CA GLY A 97 2.73 10.70 -8.29
C GLY A 97 2.03 10.87 -9.64
N ASP A 98 2.85 11.04 -10.67
CA ASP A 98 2.39 11.17 -12.04
C ASP A 98 2.12 9.81 -12.70
N GLU A 99 1.64 9.85 -13.93
CA GLU A 99 1.34 8.63 -14.69
C GLU A 99 2.56 7.73 -14.86
N GLU A 100 3.73 8.32 -15.13
CA GLU A 100 4.98 7.55 -15.28
C GLU A 100 5.35 6.82 -13.97
N THR A 101 5.18 7.47 -12.83
CA THR A 101 5.41 6.87 -11.51
C THR A 101 4.46 5.70 -11.27
N ILE A 102 3.17 5.90 -11.55
CA ILE A 102 2.14 4.85 -11.37
C ILE A 102 2.38 3.67 -12.30
N ASP A 103 2.67 3.93 -13.57
CA ASP A 103 2.97 2.87 -14.54
C ASP A 103 4.17 2.03 -14.12
N HIS A 104 5.22 2.69 -13.65
CA HIS A 104 6.40 2.00 -13.12
C HIS A 104 6.06 1.13 -11.89
N GLN A 105 5.25 1.64 -10.97
CA GLN A 105 4.81 0.89 -9.79
C GLN A 105 3.97 -0.33 -10.17
N ILE A 106 3.08 -0.19 -11.16
CA ILE A 106 2.28 -1.31 -11.68
C ILE A 106 3.18 -2.36 -12.30
N ASP A 107 4.17 -1.96 -13.09
CA ASP A 107 5.13 -2.89 -13.70
C ASP A 107 5.93 -3.67 -12.67
N VAL A 108 6.39 -3.00 -11.63
CA VAL A 108 7.10 -3.65 -10.52
C VAL A 108 6.17 -4.59 -9.77
N LEU A 109 4.98 -4.13 -9.43
CA LEU A 109 3.97 -4.92 -8.71
C LEU A 109 3.60 -6.20 -9.47
N HIS A 110 3.48 -6.11 -10.80
CA HIS A 110 3.12 -7.26 -11.65
C HIS A 110 4.14 -8.42 -11.55
N ARG A 111 5.34 -8.16 -11.12
CA ARG A 111 6.39 -9.15 -10.91
C ARG A 111 6.35 -9.80 -9.52
N LEU A 112 5.52 -9.28 -8.60
CA LEU A 112 5.52 -9.68 -7.20
C LEU A 112 4.45 -10.72 -6.86
N TRP A 113 3.51 -11.01 -7.74
CA TRP A 113 2.45 -11.96 -7.48
C TRP A 113 2.33 -13.01 -8.60
N ARG A 114 1.83 -14.18 -8.24
CA ARG A 114 1.71 -15.31 -9.17
C ARG A 114 0.27 -15.65 -9.53
N LYS A 115 -0.68 -15.47 -8.61
CA LYS A 115 -2.07 -15.91 -8.77
C LYS A 115 -3.03 -14.75 -8.84
N GLU A 116 -2.99 -13.85 -7.88
CA GLU A 116 -3.96 -12.76 -7.76
C GLU A 116 -3.32 -11.54 -7.12
N ALA A 117 -3.71 -10.38 -7.62
CA ALA A 117 -3.42 -9.11 -6.96
C ALA A 117 -4.74 -8.37 -6.72
N ILE A 118 -4.93 -7.87 -5.51
CA ILE A 118 -6.12 -7.13 -5.09
C ILE A 118 -5.72 -5.68 -4.87
N PHE A 119 -6.37 -4.79 -5.62
CA PHE A 119 -6.11 -3.36 -5.58
C PHE A 119 -7.28 -2.61 -4.98
N ARG A 120 -6.97 -1.60 -4.22
CA ARG A 120 -7.88 -0.51 -3.93
C ARG A 120 -7.21 0.80 -4.31
N VAL A 121 -7.86 1.58 -5.15
CA VAL A 121 -7.42 2.90 -5.57
C VAL A 121 -8.49 3.93 -5.21
N ASN A 122 -8.09 5.16 -4.98
CA ASN A 122 -9.02 6.25 -4.72
C ASN A 122 -9.46 6.85 -6.05
N PRO A 123 -10.75 6.85 -6.39
CA PRO A 123 -11.23 7.50 -7.61
C PRO A 123 -11.17 9.02 -7.44
N GLY A 124 -10.62 9.70 -8.44
CA GLY A 124 -10.45 11.15 -8.41
C GLY A 124 -9.47 11.64 -7.35
N ILE A 125 -9.51 12.95 -7.09
CA ILE A 125 -8.70 13.59 -6.05
C ILE A 125 -9.59 13.82 -4.82
N PRO A 126 -9.23 13.28 -3.64
CA PRO A 126 -10.03 13.47 -2.44
C PRO A 126 -10.16 14.93 -2.02
N HIS A 127 -11.38 15.38 -1.74
CA HIS A 127 -11.67 16.78 -1.40
C HIS A 127 -11.00 17.24 -0.10
N ASP A 128 -10.79 16.35 0.85
CA ASP A 128 -10.26 16.65 2.18
C ASP A 128 -8.73 16.81 2.20
N TRP A 129 -8.08 16.68 1.05
CA TRP A 129 -6.64 16.72 0.91
C TRP A 129 -6.09 18.11 0.53
N ALA A 130 -6.95 19.12 0.49
CA ALA A 130 -6.53 20.50 0.28
C ALA A 130 -5.51 20.97 1.35
N ASP A 131 -5.60 20.41 2.56
CA ASP A 131 -4.69 20.72 3.67
C ASP A 131 -3.32 20.01 3.55
N TYR A 132 -3.22 19.02 2.65
CA TYR A 132 -1.97 18.30 2.35
C TYR A 132 -1.44 18.65 0.95
N GLY A 133 -1.75 19.87 0.50
CA GLY A 133 -1.73 20.40 -0.85
C GLY A 133 -0.44 20.26 -1.67
N ASP A 134 0.62 19.70 -1.09
CA ASP A 134 1.90 19.52 -1.76
C ASP A 134 2.16 18.08 -2.22
N ILE A 135 1.26 17.14 -1.91
CA ILE A 135 1.40 15.75 -2.35
C ILE A 135 0.69 15.59 -3.69
N GLU A 136 1.43 15.13 -4.69
CA GLU A 136 0.87 14.81 -5.99
C GLU A 136 0.08 13.51 -5.92
N TRP A 137 -1.23 13.60 -6.16
CA TRP A 137 -2.14 12.47 -6.24
C TRP A 137 -2.34 12.07 -7.70
N TYR A 138 -2.32 10.78 -7.94
CA TYR A 138 -2.74 10.26 -9.23
C TYR A 138 -4.27 10.20 -9.29
N GLU A 139 -4.85 10.79 -10.33
CA GLU A 139 -6.29 10.77 -10.52
C GLU A 139 -6.71 9.49 -11.25
N TRP A 140 -7.17 8.51 -10.49
CA TRP A 140 -7.74 7.31 -11.06
C TRP A 140 -9.11 7.60 -11.67
N THR A 141 -9.28 7.26 -12.93
CA THR A 141 -10.55 7.37 -13.64
C THR A 141 -11.10 5.99 -14.02
N PRO A 142 -12.45 5.83 -14.09
CA PRO A 142 -13.05 4.57 -14.52
C PRO A 142 -12.63 4.13 -15.93
#